data_907b571c94ef60cbd7df83680d2ab345
#
_entry.id   907b571c94ef60cbd7df83680d2ab345
#
_cell.length_a   1.000
_cell.length_b   1.000
_cell.length_c   1.000
_cell.angle_alpha   90.00
_cell.angle_beta   90.00
_cell.angle_gamma   90.00
#
_symmetry.space_group_name_H-M   'P 1'
#
loop_
_entity.id
_entity.type
_entity.pdbx_description
1 polymer ?
#
loop_
_entity_poly.entity_id
_entity_poly.type
_entity_poly.pdbx_seq_one_letter_code
_entity_poly.pdbx_strand_id
1 'polypeptide(L)'
;MTKNEIISQVNLSLQHQNVNKVILFGSYANGTQSEDSDIDLLVVTNDTFVFDSFAQKMEIKLKIANALNSLRKFADIDLIVHTKPMYDQFILLNSGFKQEILSTGFVIYEANN
;
A
#
# COMPACT_ATOMS: atom_id res chain seq x y z
N MET A 1 3.00 4.38 -16.88
CA MET A 1 1.65 3.85 -16.61
C MET A 1 0.72 4.96 -16.17
N THR A 2 -0.56 4.85 -16.52
CA THR A 2 -1.58 5.75 -15.99
C THR A 2 -2.00 5.31 -14.59
N LYS A 3 -2.66 6.21 -13.86
CA LYS A 3 -3.24 5.89 -12.54
C LYS A 3 -4.19 4.68 -12.64
N ASN A 4 -5.05 4.65 -13.65
CA ASN A 4 -6.01 3.55 -13.83
C ASN A 4 -5.31 2.21 -14.11
N GLU A 5 -4.25 2.22 -14.88
CA GLU A 5 -3.45 1.02 -15.14
C GLU A 5 -2.79 0.51 -13.86
N ILE A 6 -2.27 1.40 -13.03
CA ILE A 6 -1.69 1.05 -11.74
C ILE A 6 -2.74 0.41 -10.84
N ILE A 7 -3.92 1.02 -10.73
CA ILE A 7 -5.01 0.50 -9.91
C ILE A 7 -5.38 -0.92 -10.35
N SER A 8 -5.56 -1.13 -11.65
CA SER A 8 -5.90 -2.44 -12.19
C SER A 8 -4.83 -3.48 -11.90
N GLN A 9 -3.56 -3.13 -12.10
CA GLN A 9 -2.44 -4.05 -11.91
C GLN A 9 -2.23 -4.39 -10.42
N VAL A 10 -2.38 -3.42 -9.53
CA VAL A 10 -2.26 -3.66 -8.09
C VAL A 10 -3.38 -4.59 -7.63
N ASN A 11 -4.62 -4.33 -8.02
CA ASN A 11 -5.75 -5.17 -7.66
C ASN A 11 -5.58 -6.61 -8.16
N LEU A 12 -5.14 -6.77 -9.41
CA LEU A 12 -4.87 -8.07 -9.98
C LEU A 12 -3.76 -8.81 -9.23
N SER A 13 -2.68 -8.09 -8.92
CA SER A 13 -1.50 -8.66 -8.25
C SER A 13 -1.80 -9.11 -6.83
N LEU A 14 -2.69 -8.41 -6.12
CA LEU A 14 -2.97 -8.66 -4.70
C LEU A 14 -4.26 -9.46 -4.46
N GLN A 15 -4.97 -9.87 -5.52
CA GLN A 15 -6.29 -10.50 -5.37
C GLN A 15 -6.30 -11.79 -4.54
N HIS A 16 -5.17 -12.48 -4.45
CA HIS A 16 -5.05 -13.74 -3.68
C HIS A 16 -4.26 -13.56 -2.39
N GLN A 17 -3.95 -12.32 -2.02
CA GLN A 17 -3.23 -12.02 -0.80
C GLN A 17 -4.20 -11.69 0.33
N ASN A 18 -3.71 -11.84 1.57
CA ASN A 18 -4.49 -11.56 2.78
C ASN A 18 -4.53 -10.05 3.05
N VAL A 19 -5.25 -9.30 2.23
CA VAL A 19 -5.26 -7.84 2.24
C VAL A 19 -6.63 -7.31 2.62
N ASN A 20 -6.65 -6.33 3.53
CA ASN A 20 -7.85 -5.63 3.98
C ASN A 20 -8.08 -4.32 3.21
N LYS A 21 -7.01 -3.56 2.96
CA LYS A 21 -7.10 -2.25 2.33
C LYS A 21 -5.82 -1.95 1.56
N VAL A 22 -5.93 -1.26 0.43
CA VAL A 22 -4.78 -0.74 -0.32
C VAL A 22 -5.05 0.73 -0.63
N ILE A 23 -4.09 1.58 -0.30
CA ILE A 23 -4.15 3.01 -0.57
C ILE A 23 -2.99 3.39 -1.48
N LEU A 24 -3.31 4.00 -2.62
CA LEU A 24 -2.33 4.65 -3.49
C LEU A 24 -2.20 6.09 -3.01
N PHE A 25 -0.98 6.53 -2.74
CA PHE A 25 -0.73 7.91 -2.33
C PHE A 25 0.44 8.50 -3.13
N GLY A 26 0.86 9.70 -2.79
CA GLY A 26 1.95 10.37 -3.48
C GLY A 26 1.57 10.88 -4.86
N SER A 27 2.56 11.01 -5.74
CA SER A 27 2.39 11.70 -7.02
C SER A 27 1.39 11.01 -7.96
N TYR A 28 1.37 9.69 -8.00
CA TYR A 28 0.39 8.98 -8.84
C TYR A 28 -1.04 9.14 -8.37
N ALA A 29 -1.25 9.34 -7.07
CA ALA A 29 -2.59 9.55 -6.53
C ALA A 29 -3.10 10.97 -6.84
N ASN A 30 -2.22 11.97 -6.77
CA ASN A 30 -2.63 13.37 -6.95
C ASN A 30 -2.41 13.92 -8.37
N GLY A 31 -1.92 13.11 -9.29
CA GLY A 31 -1.77 13.49 -10.70
C GLY A 31 -0.51 14.27 -11.03
N THR A 32 0.47 14.32 -10.13
CA THR A 32 1.73 15.06 -10.36
C THR A 32 2.89 14.15 -10.77
N GLN A 33 2.61 12.91 -11.16
CA GLN A 33 3.65 11.95 -11.51
C GLN A 33 4.44 12.34 -12.76
N SER A 34 5.70 11.93 -12.77
CA SER A 34 6.60 12.00 -13.92
C SER A 34 7.07 10.58 -14.26
N GLU A 35 7.90 10.45 -15.30
CA GLU A 35 8.47 9.15 -15.69
C GLU A 35 9.30 8.49 -14.58
N ASP A 36 9.89 9.30 -13.70
CA ASP A 36 10.76 8.83 -12.63
C ASP A 36 10.03 8.66 -11.29
N SER A 37 8.72 8.89 -11.26
CA SER A 37 7.95 8.79 -10.02
C SER A 37 7.84 7.35 -9.56
N ASP A 38 7.97 7.15 -8.23
CA ASP A 38 7.69 5.87 -7.58
C ASP A 38 6.18 5.67 -7.43
N ILE A 39 5.77 4.41 -7.35
CA ILE A 39 4.40 4.05 -6.98
C ILE A 39 4.38 3.91 -5.46
N ASP A 40 3.64 4.79 -4.77
CA ASP A 40 3.55 4.78 -3.31
C ASP A 40 2.30 4.03 -2.87
N LEU A 41 2.49 2.93 -2.15
CA LEU A 41 1.39 2.06 -1.71
C LEU A 41 1.45 1.83 -0.20
N LEU A 42 0.31 1.97 0.45
CA LEU A 42 0.08 1.47 1.80
C LEU A 42 -0.85 0.28 1.70
N VAL A 43 -0.36 -0.89 2.12
CA VAL A 43 -1.13 -2.14 2.12
C VAL A 43 -1.41 -2.53 3.57
N VAL A 44 -2.69 -2.71 3.89
CA VAL A 44 -3.14 -3.15 5.21
C VAL A 44 -3.57 -4.61 5.09
N THR A 45 -2.95 -5.49 5.86
CA THR A 45 -3.31 -6.91 5.88
C THR A 45 -4.43 -7.19 6.87
N ASN A 46 -5.06 -8.36 6.74
CA ASN A 46 -6.11 -8.81 7.67
C ASN A 46 -5.53 -9.38 8.97
N ASP A 47 -4.21 -9.44 9.11
CA ASP A 47 -3.59 -9.95 10.34
C ASP A 47 -4.02 -9.14 11.55
N THR A 48 -4.16 -9.84 12.69
CA THR A 48 -4.75 -9.25 13.90
C THR A 48 -3.71 -8.92 14.98
N PHE A 49 -2.44 -9.00 14.65
CA PHE A 49 -1.34 -8.70 15.56
C PHE A 49 -0.57 -7.47 15.09
N VAL A 50 0.20 -6.88 16.01
CA VAL A 50 1.23 -5.89 15.69
C VAL A 50 2.55 -6.65 15.50
N PHE A 51 3.39 -6.23 14.56
CA PHE A 51 4.69 -6.89 14.37
C PHE A 51 5.49 -6.89 15.67
N ASP A 52 5.96 -8.07 16.08
CA ASP A 52 6.74 -8.23 17.30
C ASP A 52 8.25 -8.29 17.03
N SER A 53 8.64 -8.39 15.76
CA SER A 53 10.04 -8.48 15.38
C SER A 53 10.22 -7.96 13.94
N PHE A 54 11.47 -7.60 13.63
CA PHE A 54 11.86 -7.24 12.27
C PHE A 54 11.65 -8.43 11.31
N ALA A 55 11.95 -9.63 11.76
CA ALA A 55 11.79 -10.84 10.94
C ALA A 55 10.33 -11.05 10.54
N GLN A 56 9.40 -10.89 11.47
CA GLN A 56 7.97 -11.02 11.20
C GLN A 56 7.49 -9.94 10.21
N LYS A 57 7.92 -8.70 10.43
CA LYS A 57 7.63 -7.59 9.53
C LYS A 57 8.09 -7.89 8.10
N MET A 58 9.33 -8.35 7.96
CA MET A 58 9.92 -8.62 6.65
C MET A 58 9.25 -9.81 5.95
N GLU A 59 8.86 -10.83 6.71
CA GLU A 59 8.15 -11.99 6.15
C GLU A 59 6.85 -11.53 5.45
N ILE A 60 6.06 -10.73 6.12
CA ILE A 60 4.79 -10.24 5.58
C ILE A 60 5.02 -9.24 4.45
N LYS A 61 5.95 -8.31 4.65
CA LYS A 61 6.27 -7.30 3.63
C LYS A 61 6.78 -7.92 2.33
N LEU A 62 7.67 -8.90 2.43
CA LEU A 62 8.21 -9.58 1.24
C LEU A 62 7.15 -10.36 0.48
N LYS A 63 6.20 -10.95 1.18
CA LYS A 63 5.09 -11.66 0.55
C LYS A 63 4.28 -10.69 -0.34
N ILE A 64 3.97 -9.51 0.16
CA ILE A 64 3.26 -8.47 -0.59
C ILE A 64 4.14 -7.92 -1.73
N ALA A 65 5.41 -7.62 -1.43
CA ALA A 65 6.35 -7.10 -2.43
C ALA A 65 6.51 -8.07 -3.60
N ASN A 66 6.63 -9.37 -3.33
CA ASN A 66 6.75 -10.38 -4.37
C ASN A 66 5.50 -10.48 -5.24
N ALA A 67 4.32 -10.32 -4.64
CA ALA A 67 3.06 -10.31 -5.39
C ALA A 67 2.99 -9.10 -6.34
N LEU A 68 3.65 -8.00 -6.01
CA LEU A 68 3.69 -6.78 -6.83
C LEU A 68 4.85 -6.74 -7.82
N ASN A 69 5.59 -7.83 -7.95
CA ASN A 69 6.87 -7.83 -8.69
C ASN A 69 6.71 -7.46 -10.17
N SER A 70 5.58 -7.78 -10.78
CA SER A 70 5.31 -7.45 -12.19
C SER A 70 5.25 -5.93 -12.43
N LEU A 71 4.87 -5.16 -11.43
CA LEU A 71 4.81 -3.70 -11.52
C LEU A 71 6.20 -3.04 -11.51
N ARG A 72 7.18 -3.70 -10.93
CA ARG A 72 8.54 -3.14 -10.80
C ARG A 72 9.24 -2.94 -12.15
N LYS A 73 8.72 -3.56 -13.21
CA LYS A 73 9.20 -3.34 -14.58
C LYS A 73 8.92 -1.92 -15.08
N PHE A 74 7.91 -1.27 -14.50
CA PHE A 74 7.43 0.04 -14.97
C PHE A 74 7.85 1.17 -14.06
N ALA A 75 7.96 0.92 -12.74
CA ALA A 75 8.35 1.91 -11.75
C ALA A 75 8.77 1.21 -10.46
N ASP A 76 9.58 1.90 -9.67
CA ASP A 76 9.88 1.44 -8.32
C ASP A 76 8.63 1.57 -7.45
N ILE A 77 8.52 0.70 -6.47
CA ILE A 77 7.39 0.70 -5.54
C ILE A 77 7.92 1.04 -4.15
N ASP A 78 7.38 2.12 -3.58
CA ASP A 78 7.59 2.48 -2.18
C ASP A 78 6.44 1.86 -1.39
N LEU A 79 6.72 0.76 -0.70
CA LEU A 79 5.70 -0.08 -0.08
C LEU A 79 5.75 0.02 1.43
N ILE A 80 4.61 0.41 2.02
CA ILE A 80 4.39 0.36 3.46
C ILE A 80 3.36 -0.72 3.73
N VAL A 81 3.65 -1.62 4.68
CA VAL A 81 2.73 -2.68 5.07
C VAL A 81 2.40 -2.55 6.53
N HIS A 82 1.10 -2.43 6.83
CA HIS A 82 0.55 -2.45 8.18
C HIS A 82 -0.34 -3.67 8.33
N THR A 83 -0.38 -4.25 9.51
CA THR A 83 -1.48 -5.11 9.90
C THR A 83 -2.70 -4.24 10.25
N LYS A 84 -3.88 -4.83 10.38
CA LYS A 84 -5.09 -4.07 10.67
C LYS A 84 -4.99 -3.26 11.97
N PRO A 85 -4.55 -3.82 13.11
CA PRO A 85 -4.39 -3.01 14.33
C PRO A 85 -3.31 -1.94 14.20
N MET A 86 -2.24 -2.18 13.43
CA MET A 86 -1.21 -1.17 13.18
C MET A 86 -1.78 0.02 12.40
N TYR A 87 -2.60 -0.26 11.40
CA TYR A 87 -3.26 0.80 10.64
C TYR A 87 -4.23 1.59 11.52
N ASP A 88 -5.00 0.91 12.37
CA ASP A 88 -5.92 1.57 13.30
C ASP A 88 -5.17 2.52 14.25
N GLN A 89 -4.00 2.11 14.75
CA GLN A 89 -3.14 2.97 15.54
C GLN A 89 -2.60 4.14 14.74
N PHE A 90 -2.19 3.89 13.51
CA PHE A 90 -1.63 4.92 12.61
C PHE A 90 -2.63 6.05 12.36
N ILE A 91 -3.90 5.73 12.12
CA ILE A 91 -4.91 6.76 11.86
C ILE A 91 -5.27 7.59 13.11
N LEU A 92 -4.93 7.10 14.31
CA LEU A 92 -5.12 7.86 15.56
C LEU A 92 -3.98 8.84 15.80
N LEU A 93 -2.84 8.69 15.13
CA LEU A 93 -1.71 9.61 15.29
C LEU A 93 -1.99 10.91 14.53
N ASN A 94 -1.59 12.02 15.13
CA ASN A 94 -1.68 13.34 14.48
C ASN A 94 -0.35 13.66 13.81
N SER A 95 -0.06 13.00 12.70
CA SER A 95 1.19 13.15 11.95
C SER A 95 0.94 13.75 10.57
N GLY A 96 1.95 14.43 10.03
CA GLY A 96 1.90 14.95 8.67
C GLY A 96 1.74 13.86 7.62
N PHE A 97 2.35 12.72 7.84
CA PHE A 97 2.26 11.58 6.91
C PHE A 97 0.85 11.00 6.86
N LYS A 98 0.20 10.86 8.02
CA LYS A 98 -1.22 10.45 8.09
C LYS A 98 -2.11 11.44 7.33
N GLN A 99 -1.88 12.75 7.54
CA GLN A 99 -2.65 13.79 6.87
C GLN A 99 -2.49 13.69 5.35
N GLU A 100 -1.28 13.48 4.86
CA GLU A 100 -1.03 13.29 3.44
C GLU A 100 -1.81 12.10 2.89
N ILE A 101 -1.72 10.94 3.54
CA ILE A 101 -2.39 9.72 3.07
C ILE A 101 -3.92 9.88 3.10
N LEU A 102 -4.49 10.44 4.17
CA LEU A 102 -5.95 10.54 4.28
C LEU A 102 -6.54 11.64 3.41
N SER A 103 -5.79 12.71 3.12
CA SER A 103 -6.29 13.83 2.32
C SER A 103 -6.07 13.65 0.82
N THR A 104 -4.97 13.02 0.41
CA THR A 104 -4.58 12.88 -0.99
C THR A 104 -4.55 11.43 -1.48
N GLY A 105 -4.58 10.48 -0.56
CA GLY A 105 -4.54 9.05 -0.90
C GLY A 105 -5.82 8.60 -1.56
N PHE A 106 -5.70 7.57 -2.40
CA PHE A 106 -6.81 6.99 -3.12
C PHE A 106 -6.95 5.52 -2.71
N VAL A 107 -8.08 5.16 -2.10
CA VAL A 107 -8.35 3.77 -1.72
C VAL A 107 -8.67 2.97 -2.97
N ILE A 108 -7.79 2.03 -3.33
CA ILE A 108 -7.97 1.22 -4.54
C ILE A 108 -8.51 -0.17 -4.23
N TYR A 109 -8.54 -0.56 -2.97
CA TYR A 109 -9.15 -1.80 -2.50
C TYR A 109 -9.56 -1.65 -1.04
N GLU A 110 -10.71 -2.18 -0.70
CA GLU A 110 -11.17 -2.25 0.69
C GLU A 110 -12.05 -3.48 0.87
N ALA A 111 -11.67 -4.34 1.81
CA ALA A 111 -12.42 -5.55 2.11
C ALA A 111 -13.75 -5.19 2.79
N ASN A 112 -14.76 -5.97 2.47
CA ASN A 112 -16.14 -5.75 2.93
C ASN A 112 -16.38 -6.48 4.26
N ASN A 113 -15.65 -6.08 5.29
CA ASN A 113 -15.73 -6.71 6.62
C ASN A 113 -16.27 -5.75 7.65
#